data_13738a30971059685cb3c50c2dfd35d6
#
_entry.id   13738a30971059685cb3c50c2dfd35d6
#
_cell.length_a   1.000
_cell.length_b   1.000
_cell.length_c   1.000
_cell.angle_alpha   90.00
_cell.angle_beta   90.00
_cell.angle_gamma   90.00
#
_symmetry.space_group_name_H-M   'P 1'
#
loop_
_entity.id
_entity.type
_entity.pdbx_description
1 polymer ?
#
loop_
_entity_poly.entity_id
_entity_poly.type
_entity_poly.pdbx_seq_one_letter_code
_entity_poly.pdbx_strand_id
1 'polypeptide(L)'
;MKNMKKFSIYNSVIPITSESDLVYNSYSDFFIITKSAIRDFLKDTLYINEKYPDLFRTFVQTQCYVDKDISEVNRLFEMNKQVVEDTSSFSLMINPTLDCNCSCWYCYEKHTSDSHMGLDTLNRIYMLISKIVESNVKRLDISFFGGEPFLYYKNIVPEIIKFASKVCSVKNVNLSVFFTTNGTLITEQKLSEILFYVHPRFQITLDGSKKEHDCTRFLKNNKGSYELILKNIKLLLENKCNVILRINYTSENLYSLYEIIEDIKDFPDSYKQLILVDLQQVWQDRKQQENLSAIKEVSHAFYQNGFKNVRRISLNGVMNSCYGDRINTAIVNYNGDIFKCSARDFSSKSREGYLNEKGDIIWEESYQHRLSLKFKNKSCQVCRIAPICGGGCSQSLLERE
;
A
#
# COMPACT_ATOMS: atom_id res chain seq x y z
N MET A 1 -30.75 29.92 15.79
CA MET A 1 -31.36 29.35 14.56
C MET A 1 -30.96 27.90 14.49
N LYS A 2 -31.89 26.92 14.44
CA LYS A 2 -31.50 25.51 14.21
C LYS A 2 -30.88 25.46 12.81
N ASN A 3 -29.60 25.08 12.72
CA ASN A 3 -28.94 24.94 11.42
C ASN A 3 -29.74 23.94 10.57
N MET A 4 -30.24 24.40 9.40
CA MET A 4 -30.93 23.53 8.48
C MET A 4 -29.99 22.46 7.95
N LYS A 5 -30.46 21.22 7.88
CA LYS A 5 -29.69 20.09 7.36
C LYS A 5 -29.98 19.90 5.87
N LYS A 6 -29.01 19.27 5.18
CA LYS A 6 -29.15 18.76 3.81
C LYS A 6 -28.68 17.32 3.73
N PHE A 7 -29.20 16.57 2.77
CA PHE A 7 -28.73 15.24 2.44
C PHE A 7 -27.32 15.35 1.82
N SER A 8 -26.35 14.64 2.38
CA SER A 8 -24.95 14.70 1.93
C SER A 8 -24.80 14.29 0.46
N ILE A 9 -23.94 14.99 -0.28
CA ILE A 9 -23.58 14.62 -1.67
C ILE A 9 -22.87 13.26 -1.72
N TYR A 10 -22.29 12.81 -0.60
CA TYR A 10 -21.58 11.54 -0.49
C TYR A 10 -22.48 10.35 -0.16
N ASN A 11 -23.79 10.56 -0.06
CA ASN A 11 -24.75 9.48 0.10
C ASN A 11 -25.04 8.77 -1.23
N SER A 12 -25.10 7.44 -1.17
CA SER A 12 -25.65 6.58 -2.21
C SER A 12 -26.87 5.84 -1.69
N VAL A 13 -27.95 5.81 -2.44
CA VAL A 13 -29.14 5.01 -2.12
C VAL A 13 -29.20 3.89 -3.15
N ILE A 14 -29.09 2.66 -2.68
CA ILE A 14 -28.96 1.45 -3.50
C ILE A 14 -30.11 0.50 -3.16
N PRO A 15 -31.01 0.20 -4.09
CA PRO A 15 -32.05 -0.81 -3.87
C PRO A 15 -31.44 -2.19 -3.58
N ILE A 16 -31.89 -2.83 -2.48
CA ILE A 16 -31.49 -4.21 -2.13
C ILE A 16 -32.63 -5.17 -2.48
N THR A 17 -33.86 -4.83 -2.08
CA THR A 17 -35.07 -5.58 -2.38
C THR A 17 -36.17 -4.60 -2.84
N SER A 18 -37.37 -5.12 -3.18
CA SER A 18 -38.54 -4.28 -3.45
C SER A 18 -38.97 -3.41 -2.26
N GLU A 19 -38.61 -3.82 -1.02
CA GLU A 19 -39.03 -3.17 0.22
C GLU A 19 -37.93 -2.45 0.98
N SER A 20 -36.65 -2.61 0.58
CA SER A 20 -35.51 -2.10 1.32
C SER A 20 -34.42 -1.51 0.44
N ASP A 21 -33.85 -0.41 0.91
CA ASP A 21 -32.71 0.28 0.32
C ASP A 21 -31.53 0.33 1.28
N LEU A 22 -30.32 0.24 0.74
CA LEU A 22 -29.09 0.58 1.44
C LEU A 22 -28.80 2.07 1.23
N VAL A 23 -28.72 2.83 2.31
CA VAL A 23 -28.12 4.17 2.29
C VAL A 23 -26.69 4.04 2.77
N TYR A 24 -25.76 4.41 1.89
CA TYR A 24 -24.33 4.37 2.19
C TYR A 24 -23.73 5.77 2.06
N ASN A 25 -23.03 6.24 3.10
CA ASN A 25 -22.28 7.49 3.07
C ASN A 25 -20.79 7.20 2.92
N SER A 26 -20.22 7.58 1.79
CA SER A 26 -18.82 7.29 1.47
C SER A 26 -17.80 8.13 2.25
N TYR A 27 -18.22 9.25 2.84
CA TYR A 27 -17.34 10.11 3.65
C TYR A 27 -17.11 9.54 5.06
N SER A 28 -18.18 9.02 5.68
CA SER A 28 -18.13 8.46 7.03
C SER A 28 -17.96 6.93 7.06
N ASP A 29 -17.98 6.28 5.88
CA ASP A 29 -17.98 4.82 5.72
C ASP A 29 -19.14 4.15 6.51
N PHE A 30 -20.28 4.80 6.54
CA PHE A 30 -21.46 4.34 7.27
C PHE A 30 -22.55 3.86 6.31
N PHE A 31 -23.22 2.79 6.69
CA PHE A 31 -24.39 2.31 5.96
C PHE A 31 -25.54 1.93 6.89
N ILE A 32 -26.76 2.07 6.36
CA ILE A 32 -28.00 1.68 7.03
C ILE A 32 -29.00 1.18 6.01
N ILE A 33 -29.81 0.21 6.41
CA ILE A 33 -30.94 -0.27 5.61
C ILE A 33 -32.19 0.54 5.98
N THR A 34 -32.88 1.10 4.98
CA THR A 34 -34.12 1.84 5.13
C THR A 34 -35.24 1.18 4.34
N LYS A 35 -36.51 1.50 4.66
CA LYS A 35 -37.66 1.08 3.83
C LYS A 35 -37.65 1.83 2.51
N SER A 36 -37.89 1.12 1.40
CA SER A 36 -37.97 1.75 0.05
C SER A 36 -39.04 2.84 -0.04
N ALA A 37 -40.12 2.71 0.74
CA ALA A 37 -41.23 3.69 0.79
C ALA A 37 -40.78 5.11 1.19
N ILE A 38 -39.65 5.28 1.86
CA ILE A 38 -39.14 6.61 2.25
C ILE A 38 -38.02 7.12 1.31
N ARG A 39 -37.67 6.38 0.27
CA ARG A 39 -36.57 6.72 -0.66
C ARG A 39 -36.65 8.14 -1.17
N ASP A 40 -37.82 8.51 -1.70
CA ASP A 40 -38.05 9.82 -2.33
C ASP A 40 -38.05 10.96 -1.32
N PHE A 41 -38.29 10.66 -0.05
CA PHE A 41 -38.32 11.64 1.05
C PHE A 41 -36.97 11.82 1.74
N LEU A 42 -35.97 10.99 1.46
CA LEU A 42 -34.66 11.07 2.15
C LEU A 42 -33.97 12.43 2.00
N LYS A 43 -34.28 13.20 0.96
CA LYS A 43 -33.74 14.56 0.77
C LYS A 43 -34.55 15.61 1.51
N ASP A 44 -35.78 15.32 1.91
CA ASP A 44 -36.61 16.20 2.73
C ASP A 44 -36.28 15.98 4.22
N THR A 45 -35.33 16.76 4.70
CA THR A 45 -34.82 16.61 6.07
C THR A 45 -35.86 17.01 7.11
N LEU A 46 -36.88 17.87 6.78
CA LEU A 46 -37.94 18.25 7.67
C LEU A 46 -38.93 17.10 7.82
N TYR A 47 -39.37 16.52 6.72
CA TYR A 47 -40.25 15.35 6.71
C TYR A 47 -39.62 14.17 7.50
N ILE A 48 -38.34 13.85 7.25
CA ILE A 48 -37.68 12.76 7.98
C ILE A 48 -37.54 13.10 9.45
N ASN A 49 -37.23 14.34 9.82
CA ASN A 49 -37.15 14.74 11.24
C ASN A 49 -38.51 14.61 11.95
N GLU A 50 -39.61 14.93 11.26
CA GLU A 50 -40.95 14.84 11.83
C GLU A 50 -41.45 13.39 11.93
N LYS A 51 -41.35 12.62 10.85
CA LYS A 51 -41.96 11.27 10.75
C LYS A 51 -41.03 10.16 11.25
N TYR A 52 -39.70 10.35 11.19
CA TYR A 52 -38.68 9.36 11.54
C TYR A 52 -37.53 9.99 12.35
N PRO A 53 -37.81 10.53 13.56
CA PRO A 53 -36.86 11.32 14.33
C PRO A 53 -35.59 10.54 14.73
N ASP A 54 -35.68 9.23 14.93
CA ASP A 54 -34.52 8.38 15.22
C ASP A 54 -33.61 8.21 14.00
N LEU A 55 -34.20 8.01 12.84
CA LEU A 55 -33.45 7.97 11.58
C LEU A 55 -32.78 9.31 11.29
N PHE A 56 -33.48 10.43 11.54
CA PHE A 56 -32.90 11.76 11.39
C PHE A 56 -31.68 11.95 12.29
N ARG A 57 -31.76 11.56 13.57
CA ARG A 57 -30.65 11.65 14.52
C ARG A 57 -29.46 10.80 14.05
N THR A 58 -29.74 9.56 13.64
CA THR A 58 -28.73 8.67 13.08
C THR A 58 -28.04 9.29 11.87
N PHE A 59 -28.78 9.85 10.93
CA PHE A 59 -28.24 10.47 9.73
C PHE A 59 -27.39 11.71 10.04
N VAL A 60 -27.74 12.48 11.08
CA VAL A 60 -26.91 13.62 11.53
C VAL A 60 -25.60 13.12 12.17
N GLN A 61 -25.67 12.12 13.05
CA GLN A 61 -24.49 11.54 13.70
C GLN A 61 -23.51 10.89 12.71
N THR A 62 -24.05 10.28 11.68
CA THR A 62 -23.28 9.54 10.67
C THR A 62 -22.93 10.34 9.42
N GLN A 63 -23.15 11.66 9.44
CA GLN A 63 -22.86 12.57 8.33
C GLN A 63 -23.69 12.30 7.06
N CYS A 64 -24.73 11.46 7.13
CA CYS A 64 -25.70 11.35 6.05
C CYS A 64 -26.51 12.65 5.88
N TYR A 65 -26.73 13.39 6.98
CA TYR A 65 -27.20 14.77 6.98
C TYR A 65 -26.12 15.69 7.52
N VAL A 66 -25.81 16.75 6.78
CA VAL A 66 -24.83 17.79 7.14
C VAL A 66 -25.50 19.15 7.22
N ASP A 67 -24.88 20.13 7.87
CA ASP A 67 -25.39 21.49 7.86
C ASP A 67 -25.42 22.07 6.44
N LYS A 68 -26.45 22.83 6.11
CA LYS A 68 -26.70 23.31 4.75
C LYS A 68 -25.59 24.23 4.23
N ASP A 69 -24.95 24.94 5.12
CA ASP A 69 -23.85 25.88 4.86
C ASP A 69 -22.47 25.19 4.71
N ILE A 70 -22.36 23.92 5.09
CA ILE A 70 -21.10 23.18 4.96
C ILE A 70 -20.80 22.89 3.47
N SER A 71 -19.60 23.28 3.03
CA SER A 71 -19.00 22.80 1.80
C SER A 71 -18.36 21.43 2.03
N GLU A 72 -19.05 20.36 1.63
CA GLU A 72 -18.56 18.98 1.80
C GLU A 72 -17.29 18.72 0.97
N VAL A 73 -17.22 19.36 -0.20
CA VAL A 73 -16.05 19.26 -1.09
C VAL A 73 -14.81 19.86 -0.42
N ASN A 74 -14.95 21.06 0.18
CA ASN A 74 -13.83 21.69 0.88
C ASN A 74 -13.38 20.84 2.09
N ARG A 75 -14.32 20.24 2.83
CA ARG A 75 -13.97 19.30 3.93
C ARG A 75 -13.17 18.11 3.44
N LEU A 76 -13.53 17.54 2.28
CA LEU A 76 -12.80 16.43 1.69
C LEU A 76 -11.38 16.86 1.25
N PHE A 77 -11.24 18.05 0.68
CA PHE A 77 -9.95 18.59 0.26
C PHE A 77 -9.06 18.89 1.45
N GLU A 78 -9.58 19.49 2.51
CA GLU A 78 -8.83 19.71 3.75
C GLU A 78 -8.38 18.39 4.39
N MET A 79 -9.25 17.38 4.44
CA MET A 79 -8.87 16.05 4.90
C MET A 79 -7.73 15.46 4.05
N ASN A 80 -7.84 15.54 2.73
CA ASN A 80 -6.77 15.07 1.84
C ASN A 80 -5.47 15.82 2.07
N LYS A 81 -5.53 17.14 2.22
CA LYS A 81 -4.38 18.00 2.49
C LYS A 81 -3.68 17.59 3.79
N GLN A 82 -4.42 17.40 4.88
CA GLN A 82 -3.87 16.95 6.16
C GLN A 82 -3.13 15.62 6.05
N VAL A 83 -3.66 14.67 5.26
CA VAL A 83 -3.02 13.36 5.05
C VAL A 83 -1.78 13.46 4.17
N VAL A 84 -1.84 14.29 3.13
CA VAL A 84 -0.74 14.45 2.16
C VAL A 84 0.43 15.23 2.76
N GLU A 85 0.12 16.27 3.56
CA GLU A 85 1.10 17.17 4.18
C GLU A 85 1.52 16.74 5.60
N ASP A 86 1.12 15.55 6.06
CA ASP A 86 1.55 15.03 7.38
C ASP A 86 3.07 14.82 7.40
N THR A 87 3.75 15.61 8.23
CA THR A 87 5.20 15.56 8.42
C THR A 87 5.62 14.77 9.67
N SER A 88 4.69 14.12 10.35
CA SER A 88 4.98 13.35 11.58
C SER A 88 5.83 12.09 11.31
N SER A 89 5.81 11.59 10.09
CA SER A 89 6.61 10.45 9.65
C SER A 89 7.24 10.69 8.29
N PHE A 90 8.36 10.03 7.99
CA PHE A 90 8.96 10.00 6.67
C PHE A 90 9.08 8.56 6.18
N SER A 91 8.64 8.30 4.94
CA SER A 91 8.80 6.98 4.30
C SER A 91 9.86 7.05 3.20
N LEU A 92 10.98 6.42 3.44
CA LEU A 92 12.12 6.35 2.54
C LEU A 92 12.23 4.96 1.95
N MET A 93 11.88 4.80 0.67
CA MET A 93 12.13 3.57 -0.07
C MET A 93 13.50 3.67 -0.74
N ILE A 94 14.27 2.61 -0.69
CA ILE A 94 15.62 2.55 -1.24
C ILE A 94 15.71 1.34 -2.16
N ASN A 95 16.13 1.56 -3.40
CA ASN A 95 16.45 0.52 -4.36
C ASN A 95 17.98 0.34 -4.42
N PRO A 96 18.56 -0.62 -3.68
CA PRO A 96 20.00 -0.85 -3.71
C PRO A 96 20.50 -1.27 -5.11
N THR A 97 19.61 -1.85 -5.90
CA THR A 97 19.84 -2.34 -7.26
C THR A 97 18.52 -2.44 -8.04
N LEU A 98 18.60 -2.37 -9.35
CA LEU A 98 17.53 -2.78 -10.28
C LEU A 98 17.82 -4.16 -10.89
N ASP A 99 18.92 -4.82 -10.52
CA ASP A 99 19.18 -6.20 -10.93
C ASP A 99 18.40 -7.18 -10.04
N CYS A 100 18.00 -8.30 -10.61
CA CYS A 100 17.26 -9.35 -9.93
C CYS A 100 17.79 -10.72 -10.34
N ASN A 101 17.83 -11.67 -9.43
CA ASN A 101 18.21 -13.05 -9.69
C ASN A 101 17.05 -13.93 -10.18
N CYS A 102 15.81 -13.39 -10.26
CA CYS A 102 14.62 -14.03 -10.84
C CYS A 102 14.25 -13.41 -12.19
N SER A 103 13.45 -14.16 -13.00
CA SER A 103 12.94 -13.75 -14.30
C SER A 103 11.43 -13.93 -14.39
N CYS A 104 10.67 -13.13 -13.63
CA CYS A 104 9.20 -13.20 -13.59
C CYS A 104 8.61 -12.54 -14.84
N TRP A 105 7.75 -13.23 -15.61
CA TRP A 105 7.18 -12.72 -16.85
C TRP A 105 6.30 -11.46 -16.68
N TYR A 106 5.69 -11.29 -15.53
CA TYR A 106 4.80 -10.16 -15.23
C TYR A 106 5.52 -9.00 -14.53
N CYS A 107 6.83 -9.09 -14.31
CA CYS A 107 7.56 -8.01 -13.65
C CYS A 107 7.46 -6.72 -14.46
N TYR A 108 6.99 -5.65 -13.82
CA TYR A 108 6.90 -4.34 -14.46
C TYR A 108 8.20 -3.54 -14.34
N GLU A 109 9.12 -3.97 -13.47
CA GLU A 109 10.43 -3.35 -13.37
C GLU A 109 11.33 -3.79 -14.50
N LYS A 110 12.03 -2.83 -15.10
CA LYS A 110 13.10 -3.09 -16.05
C LYS A 110 14.37 -3.41 -15.28
N HIS A 111 14.75 -4.68 -15.27
CA HIS A 111 15.98 -5.10 -14.62
C HIS A 111 17.19 -4.59 -15.41
N THR A 112 18.11 -3.96 -14.68
CA THR A 112 19.39 -3.48 -15.22
C THR A 112 20.49 -4.30 -14.57
N SER A 113 21.11 -5.18 -15.36
CA SER A 113 22.21 -6.04 -14.88
C SER A 113 23.35 -5.19 -14.33
N ASP A 114 23.96 -5.71 -13.26
CA ASP A 114 25.09 -5.08 -12.57
C ASP A 114 24.83 -3.67 -12.00
N SER A 115 23.59 -3.20 -12.05
CA SER A 115 23.21 -1.97 -11.37
C SER A 115 23.32 -2.18 -9.85
N HIS A 116 24.09 -1.37 -9.19
CA HIS A 116 24.19 -1.40 -7.72
C HIS A 116 24.57 -0.02 -7.18
N MET A 117 24.17 0.22 -5.95
CA MET A 117 24.46 1.47 -5.26
C MET A 117 25.95 1.60 -4.95
N GLY A 118 26.55 2.69 -5.39
CA GLY A 118 27.95 3.04 -5.07
C GLY A 118 28.06 3.76 -3.72
N LEU A 119 29.30 3.87 -3.23
CA LEU A 119 29.61 4.55 -1.95
C LEU A 119 29.18 6.01 -1.94
N ASP A 120 29.24 6.70 -3.08
CA ASP A 120 28.81 8.09 -3.21
C ASP A 120 27.31 8.24 -2.92
N THR A 121 26.44 7.44 -3.58
CA THR A 121 25.02 7.44 -3.31
C THR A 121 24.71 7.00 -1.86
N LEU A 122 25.43 6.03 -1.33
CA LEU A 122 25.30 5.59 0.06
C LEU A 122 25.58 6.75 1.04
N ASN A 123 26.64 7.52 0.82
CA ASN A 123 26.97 8.68 1.65
C ASN A 123 25.88 9.77 1.58
N ARG A 124 25.33 10.02 0.40
CA ARG A 124 24.20 10.97 0.21
C ARG A 124 22.96 10.49 0.98
N ILE A 125 22.69 9.17 1.01
CA ILE A 125 21.59 8.60 1.81
C ILE A 125 21.83 8.79 3.30
N TYR A 126 23.05 8.66 3.81
CA TYR A 126 23.36 8.94 5.22
C TYR A 126 23.04 10.40 5.56
N MET A 127 23.45 11.33 4.71
CA MET A 127 23.13 12.76 4.91
C MET A 127 21.61 13.02 4.85
N LEU A 128 20.89 12.38 3.92
CA LEU A 128 19.44 12.48 3.82
C LEU A 128 18.77 11.95 5.11
N ILE A 129 19.15 10.77 5.59
CA ILE A 129 18.60 10.17 6.83
C ILE A 129 18.86 11.10 8.02
N SER A 130 20.06 11.67 8.15
CA SER A 130 20.39 12.64 9.21
C SER A 130 19.45 13.84 9.18
N LYS A 131 19.25 14.46 8.01
CA LYS A 131 18.34 15.61 7.84
C LYS A 131 16.88 15.27 8.16
N ILE A 132 16.41 14.09 7.73
CA ILE A 132 15.06 13.62 8.06
C ILE A 132 14.90 13.50 9.58
N VAL A 133 15.84 12.87 10.25
CA VAL A 133 15.79 12.67 11.71
C VAL A 133 15.90 14.03 12.45
N GLU A 134 16.66 14.97 11.93
CA GLU A 134 16.76 16.34 12.47
C GLU A 134 15.51 17.20 12.23
N SER A 135 14.65 16.87 11.28
CA SER A 135 13.41 17.60 10.99
C SER A 135 12.26 17.33 11.96
N ASN A 136 12.53 16.71 13.11
CA ASN A 136 11.58 16.39 14.17
C ASN A 136 10.47 15.41 13.78
N VAL A 137 10.72 14.50 12.85
CA VAL A 137 9.81 13.38 12.59
C VAL A 137 9.73 12.47 13.82
N LYS A 138 8.56 11.90 14.06
CA LYS A 138 8.36 10.91 15.13
C LYS A 138 8.75 9.50 14.67
N ARG A 139 8.69 9.24 13.35
CA ARG A 139 8.95 7.94 12.77
C ARG A 139 9.64 8.04 11.42
N LEU A 140 10.64 7.18 11.22
CA LEU A 140 11.28 6.94 9.94
C LEU A 140 11.00 5.51 9.50
N ASP A 141 10.31 5.35 8.37
CA ASP A 141 10.06 4.06 7.73
C ASP A 141 11.05 3.90 6.58
N ILE A 142 11.99 2.97 6.68
CA ILE A 142 12.90 2.62 5.59
C ILE A 142 12.41 1.33 4.95
N SER A 143 12.20 1.33 3.63
CA SER A 143 11.84 0.14 2.88
C SER A 143 12.84 -0.14 1.77
N PHE A 144 13.28 -1.39 1.66
CA PHE A 144 14.16 -1.85 0.58
C PHE A 144 13.32 -2.52 -0.50
N PHE A 145 13.55 -2.08 -1.75
CA PHE A 145 12.81 -2.47 -2.92
C PHE A 145 13.74 -2.51 -4.15
N GLY A 146 13.21 -2.47 -5.36
CA GLY A 146 13.94 -2.57 -6.62
C GLY A 146 14.04 -4.02 -7.08
N GLY A 147 14.94 -4.38 -7.99
CA GLY A 147 15.10 -5.73 -8.52
C GLY A 147 15.07 -6.80 -7.41
N GLU A 148 16.20 -7.08 -6.80
CA GLU A 148 16.27 -7.89 -5.58
C GLU A 148 17.22 -7.23 -4.55
N PRO A 149 16.71 -6.66 -3.46
CA PRO A 149 17.53 -5.90 -2.51
C PRO A 149 18.61 -6.72 -1.81
N PHE A 150 18.46 -8.05 -1.72
CA PHE A 150 19.45 -8.94 -1.15
C PHE A 150 20.56 -9.39 -2.13
N LEU A 151 20.48 -8.98 -3.40
CA LEU A 151 21.48 -9.37 -4.42
C LEU A 151 22.83 -8.66 -4.16
N TYR A 152 22.80 -7.36 -3.92
CA TYR A 152 23.96 -6.55 -3.54
C TYR A 152 23.89 -6.10 -2.07
N TYR A 153 23.53 -7.04 -1.19
CA TYR A 153 23.27 -6.80 0.21
C TYR A 153 24.49 -6.24 0.96
N LYS A 154 25.65 -6.88 0.74
CA LYS A 154 26.89 -6.59 1.46
C LYS A 154 27.33 -5.13 1.23
N ASN A 155 27.69 -4.43 2.29
CA ASN A 155 28.19 -3.05 2.32
C ASN A 155 27.13 -1.96 1.96
N ILE A 156 25.88 -2.30 1.70
CA ILE A 156 24.82 -1.32 1.41
C ILE A 156 23.68 -1.43 2.41
N VAL A 157 22.92 -2.51 2.36
CA VAL A 157 21.72 -2.68 3.17
C VAL A 157 22.02 -2.66 4.69
N PRO A 158 22.98 -3.48 5.20
CA PRO A 158 23.29 -3.47 6.63
C PRO A 158 23.88 -2.13 7.09
N GLU A 159 24.66 -1.45 6.25
CA GLU A 159 25.26 -0.17 6.61
C GLU A 159 24.21 0.94 6.73
N ILE A 160 23.20 0.96 5.83
CA ILE A 160 22.06 1.89 5.93
C ILE A 160 21.28 1.64 7.22
N ILE A 161 20.96 0.37 7.54
CA ILE A 161 20.20 0.01 8.74
C ILE A 161 20.96 0.40 10.01
N LYS A 162 22.24 0.05 10.08
CA LYS A 162 23.14 0.41 11.19
C LYS A 162 23.20 1.92 11.42
N PHE A 163 23.39 2.68 10.35
CA PHE A 163 23.43 4.14 10.42
C PHE A 163 22.10 4.71 10.90
N ALA A 164 20.97 4.31 10.26
CA ALA A 164 19.64 4.76 10.62
C ALA A 164 19.29 4.40 12.07
N SER A 165 19.58 3.18 12.53
CA SER A 165 19.36 2.74 13.90
C SER A 165 20.09 3.65 14.89
N LYS A 166 21.36 3.97 14.63
CA LYS A 166 22.17 4.85 15.47
C LYS A 166 21.57 6.26 15.57
N VAL A 167 21.29 6.92 14.43
CA VAL A 167 20.82 8.32 14.46
C VAL A 167 19.40 8.44 14.99
N CYS A 168 18.52 7.48 14.68
CA CYS A 168 17.16 7.44 15.21
C CYS A 168 17.15 7.24 16.72
N SER A 169 18.01 6.34 17.26
CA SER A 169 18.13 6.11 18.71
C SER A 169 18.57 7.38 19.45
N VAL A 170 19.57 8.12 18.92
CA VAL A 170 20.05 9.37 19.53
C VAL A 170 18.97 10.44 19.60
N LYS A 171 18.09 10.51 18.60
CA LYS A 171 17.03 11.52 18.49
C LYS A 171 15.65 11.04 18.95
N ASN A 172 15.56 9.82 19.48
CA ASN A 172 14.30 9.20 19.91
C ASN A 172 13.23 9.14 18.80
N VAL A 173 13.69 8.87 17.57
CA VAL A 173 12.83 8.63 16.40
C VAL A 173 12.56 7.14 16.27
N ASN A 174 11.31 6.75 16.06
CA ASN A 174 10.95 5.35 15.89
C ASN A 174 11.36 4.86 14.48
N LEU A 175 12.30 3.92 14.40
CA LEU A 175 12.75 3.31 13.14
C LEU A 175 11.93 2.06 12.82
N SER A 176 11.41 1.97 11.61
CA SER A 176 10.79 0.77 11.05
C SER A 176 11.49 0.38 9.76
N VAL A 177 11.80 -0.91 9.59
CA VAL A 177 12.45 -1.42 8.38
C VAL A 177 11.57 -2.48 7.73
N PHE A 178 11.43 -2.38 6.41
CA PHE A 178 10.59 -3.24 5.59
C PHE A 178 11.35 -3.71 4.33
N PHE A 179 11.19 -4.98 3.97
CA PHE A 179 11.76 -5.54 2.76
C PHE A 179 10.66 -6.06 1.84
N THR A 180 10.68 -5.63 0.58
CA THR A 180 10.01 -6.34 -0.51
C THR A 180 11.09 -7.13 -1.26
N THR A 181 11.03 -8.46 -1.18
CA THR A 181 12.05 -9.35 -1.71
C THR A 181 11.40 -10.60 -2.31
N ASN A 182 12.07 -11.21 -3.27
CA ASN A 182 11.68 -12.54 -3.76
C ASN A 182 11.95 -13.65 -2.74
N GLY A 183 12.70 -13.35 -1.67
CA GLY A 183 12.95 -14.25 -0.53
C GLY A 183 14.03 -15.30 -0.76
N THR A 184 14.59 -15.42 -1.97
CA THR A 184 15.54 -16.51 -2.28
C THR A 184 16.93 -16.30 -1.70
N LEU A 185 17.33 -15.07 -1.44
CA LEU A 185 18.67 -14.69 -0.97
C LEU A 185 18.77 -14.41 0.52
N ILE A 186 17.69 -14.64 1.26
CA ILE A 186 17.66 -14.54 2.72
C ILE A 186 18.47 -15.71 3.29
N THR A 187 19.39 -15.42 4.22
CA THR A 187 20.17 -16.41 4.95
C THR A 187 20.12 -16.08 6.44
N GLU A 188 20.36 -17.08 7.29
CA GLU A 188 20.43 -16.89 8.74
C GLU A 188 21.45 -15.80 9.13
N GLN A 189 22.63 -15.80 8.48
CA GLN A 189 23.65 -14.79 8.71
C GLN A 189 23.16 -13.37 8.41
N LYS A 190 22.55 -13.14 7.23
CA LYS A 190 22.01 -11.81 6.85
C LYS A 190 20.89 -11.39 7.79
N LEU A 191 20.01 -12.34 8.15
CA LEU A 191 18.90 -12.06 9.05
C LEU A 191 19.41 -11.68 10.46
N SER A 192 20.37 -12.42 11.02
CA SER A 192 20.97 -12.13 12.32
C SER A 192 21.65 -10.76 12.35
N GLU A 193 22.32 -10.39 11.26
CA GLU A 193 22.95 -9.07 11.12
C GLU A 193 21.91 -7.94 11.16
N ILE A 194 20.77 -8.09 10.49
CA ILE A 194 19.68 -7.11 10.50
C ILE A 194 19.03 -7.04 11.89
N LEU A 195 18.73 -8.21 12.48
CA LEU A 195 18.07 -8.31 13.78
C LEU A 195 18.88 -7.70 14.93
N PHE A 196 20.18 -7.56 14.77
CA PHE A 196 21.03 -6.87 15.74
C PHE A 196 20.64 -5.38 15.89
N TYR A 197 20.14 -4.74 14.83
CA TYR A 197 19.82 -3.32 14.81
C TYR A 197 18.32 -3.03 14.87
N VAL A 198 17.49 -3.87 14.24
CA VAL A 198 16.05 -3.62 14.08
C VAL A 198 15.29 -4.92 13.85
N HIS A 199 14.02 -4.96 14.25
CA HIS A 199 13.13 -6.08 13.93
C HIS A 199 12.35 -5.77 12.64
N PRO A 200 12.74 -6.33 11.47
CA PRO A 200 12.17 -5.96 10.18
C PRO A 200 10.86 -6.69 9.90
N ARG A 201 10.11 -6.17 8.91
CA ARG A 201 8.99 -6.85 8.28
C ARG A 201 9.35 -7.19 6.84
N PHE A 202 8.80 -8.29 6.33
CA PHE A 202 9.08 -8.75 4.98
C PHE A 202 7.80 -8.91 4.17
N GLN A 203 7.83 -8.52 2.90
CA GLN A 203 6.88 -8.95 1.89
C GLN A 203 7.56 -9.93 0.96
N ILE A 204 7.03 -11.14 0.88
CA ILE A 204 7.54 -12.21 0.04
C ILE A 204 6.42 -12.72 -0.85
N THR A 205 6.73 -13.03 -2.12
CA THR A 205 5.72 -13.39 -3.11
C THR A 205 5.76 -14.88 -3.45
N LEU A 206 4.56 -15.49 -3.48
CA LEU A 206 4.30 -16.77 -4.12
C LEU A 206 3.30 -16.61 -5.28
N ASP A 207 3.36 -17.48 -6.28
CA ASP A 207 2.57 -17.40 -7.52
C ASP A 207 1.81 -18.70 -7.79
N GLY A 208 1.01 -19.14 -6.82
CA GLY A 208 0.25 -20.42 -6.91
C GLY A 208 1.04 -21.62 -6.38
N SER A 209 0.68 -22.82 -6.84
CA SER A 209 1.37 -24.08 -6.48
C SER A 209 2.86 -24.03 -6.82
N LYS A 210 3.62 -24.96 -6.26
CA LYS A 210 5.06 -25.10 -6.59
C LYS A 210 5.30 -25.13 -8.10
N LYS A 211 4.48 -25.90 -8.84
CA LYS A 211 4.60 -26.02 -10.31
C LYS A 211 4.37 -24.67 -10.99
N GLU A 212 3.28 -23.99 -10.67
CA GLU A 212 2.92 -22.71 -11.27
C GLU A 212 3.94 -21.62 -10.89
N HIS A 213 4.34 -21.60 -9.62
CA HIS A 213 5.35 -20.66 -9.13
C HIS A 213 6.69 -20.86 -9.85
N ASP A 214 7.19 -22.10 -9.94
CA ASP A 214 8.51 -22.37 -10.52
C ASP A 214 8.53 -22.11 -12.04
N CYS A 215 7.38 -22.17 -12.72
CA CYS A 215 7.23 -21.74 -14.12
C CYS A 215 7.16 -20.19 -14.25
N THR A 216 6.69 -19.50 -13.22
CA THR A 216 6.47 -18.04 -13.25
C THR A 216 7.66 -17.28 -12.68
N ARG A 217 8.22 -17.75 -11.56
CA ARG A 217 9.29 -17.10 -10.78
C ARG A 217 10.52 -18.00 -10.67
N PHE A 218 11.11 -18.33 -11.79
CA PHE A 218 12.35 -19.10 -11.82
C PHE A 218 13.58 -18.22 -11.63
N LEU A 219 14.64 -18.82 -11.09
CA LEU A 219 15.95 -18.17 -10.98
C LEU A 219 16.61 -18.07 -12.36
N LYS A 220 17.52 -17.10 -12.54
CA LYS A 220 18.29 -16.93 -13.80
C LYS A 220 19.06 -18.19 -14.26
N ASN A 221 19.29 -19.15 -13.38
CA ASN A 221 19.87 -20.46 -13.70
C ASN A 221 18.83 -21.54 -14.04
N ASN A 222 17.59 -21.15 -14.32
CA ASN A 222 16.42 -22.00 -14.64
C ASN A 222 16.01 -22.99 -13.54
N LYS A 223 16.43 -22.76 -12.28
CA LYS A 223 15.97 -23.55 -11.13
C LYS A 223 14.70 -22.94 -10.54
N GLY A 224 13.81 -23.79 -10.02
CA GLY A 224 12.66 -23.36 -9.25
C GLY A 224 13.09 -22.64 -7.97
N SER A 225 12.21 -21.78 -7.47
CA SER A 225 12.48 -20.98 -6.27
C SER A 225 11.51 -21.27 -5.11
N TYR A 226 10.41 -21.97 -5.33
CA TYR A 226 9.32 -22.18 -4.38
C TYR A 226 9.79 -22.75 -3.03
N GLU A 227 10.47 -23.91 -3.05
CA GLU A 227 10.92 -24.58 -1.84
C GLU A 227 11.91 -23.72 -1.03
N LEU A 228 12.80 -23.02 -1.75
CA LEU A 228 13.76 -22.14 -1.11
C LEU A 228 13.06 -20.96 -0.42
N ILE A 229 12.04 -20.40 -1.07
CA ILE A 229 11.25 -19.30 -0.51
C ILE A 229 10.47 -19.78 0.71
N LEU A 230 9.80 -20.93 0.67
CA LEU A 230 9.08 -21.49 1.82
C LEU A 230 10.02 -21.74 3.00
N LYS A 231 11.21 -22.31 2.76
CA LYS A 231 12.24 -22.49 3.78
C LYS A 231 12.61 -21.14 4.42
N ASN A 232 12.81 -20.12 3.62
CA ASN A 232 13.20 -18.79 4.11
C ASN A 232 12.04 -18.06 4.81
N ILE A 233 10.80 -18.26 4.40
CA ILE A 233 9.62 -17.80 5.16
C ILE A 233 9.62 -18.43 6.56
N LYS A 234 9.85 -19.73 6.67
CA LYS A 234 9.91 -20.42 7.95
C LYS A 234 11.05 -19.86 8.83
N LEU A 235 12.23 -19.63 8.27
CA LEU A 235 13.35 -18.98 8.98
C LEU A 235 12.97 -17.61 9.54
N LEU A 236 12.23 -16.79 8.78
CA LEU A 236 11.76 -15.49 9.25
C LEU A 236 10.78 -15.62 10.41
N LEU A 237 9.84 -16.57 10.34
CA LEU A 237 8.84 -16.81 11.38
C LEU A 237 9.46 -17.37 12.67
N GLU A 238 10.46 -18.25 12.56
CA GLU A 238 11.28 -18.74 13.67
C GLU A 238 11.95 -17.58 14.43
N ASN A 239 12.36 -16.56 13.69
CA ASN A 239 12.95 -15.34 14.24
C ASN A 239 11.88 -14.25 14.54
N LYS A 240 10.60 -14.61 14.63
CA LYS A 240 9.46 -13.72 14.97
C LYS A 240 9.26 -12.53 14.03
N CYS A 241 9.80 -12.56 12.82
CA CYS A 241 9.56 -11.52 11.82
C CYS A 241 8.15 -11.61 11.25
N ASN A 242 7.50 -10.45 11.08
CA ASN A 242 6.21 -10.39 10.39
C ASN A 242 6.42 -10.55 8.88
N VAL A 243 5.61 -11.42 8.26
CA VAL A 243 5.65 -11.71 6.84
C VAL A 243 4.33 -11.33 6.18
N ILE A 244 4.38 -10.45 5.18
CA ILE A 244 3.29 -10.27 4.23
C ILE A 244 3.52 -11.33 3.14
N LEU A 245 2.73 -12.40 3.20
CA LEU A 245 2.71 -13.41 2.16
C LEU A 245 1.85 -12.89 1.02
N ARG A 246 2.51 -12.25 0.06
CA ARG A 246 1.86 -11.79 -1.16
C ARG A 246 1.67 -12.96 -2.10
N ILE A 247 0.44 -13.23 -2.48
CA ILE A 247 0.11 -14.30 -3.42
C ILE A 247 -0.42 -13.65 -4.70
N ASN A 248 0.39 -13.68 -5.74
CA ASN A 248 -0.03 -13.19 -7.05
C ASN A 248 -0.79 -14.30 -7.78
N TYR A 249 -1.94 -13.94 -8.32
CA TYR A 249 -2.77 -14.89 -9.07
C TYR A 249 -3.23 -14.33 -10.42
N THR A 250 -3.55 -15.25 -11.30
CA THR A 250 -4.24 -15.02 -12.57
C THR A 250 -5.50 -15.87 -12.60
N SER A 251 -6.37 -15.67 -13.58
CA SER A 251 -7.51 -16.53 -13.81
C SER A 251 -7.13 -18.01 -14.05
N GLU A 252 -5.90 -18.26 -14.50
CA GLU A 252 -5.41 -19.61 -14.83
C GLU A 252 -4.87 -20.37 -13.62
N ASN A 253 -4.18 -19.67 -12.69
CA ASN A 253 -3.56 -20.30 -11.52
C ASN A 253 -4.40 -20.21 -10.22
N LEU A 254 -5.58 -19.58 -10.26
CA LEU A 254 -6.37 -19.25 -9.07
C LEU A 254 -6.67 -20.47 -8.18
N TYR A 255 -6.99 -21.61 -8.79
CA TYR A 255 -7.29 -22.85 -8.03
C TYR A 255 -6.04 -23.49 -7.44
N SER A 256 -4.86 -23.23 -7.99
CA SER A 256 -3.60 -23.75 -7.43
C SER A 256 -3.22 -23.08 -6.10
N LEU A 257 -3.90 -21.99 -5.71
CA LEU A 257 -3.67 -21.29 -4.44
C LEU A 257 -4.03 -22.18 -3.22
N TYR A 258 -4.91 -23.18 -3.38
CA TYR A 258 -5.20 -24.14 -2.32
C TYR A 258 -3.99 -25.00 -1.97
N GLU A 259 -3.08 -25.27 -2.93
CA GLU A 259 -1.85 -26.00 -2.66
C GLU A 259 -0.91 -25.23 -1.74
N ILE A 260 -0.87 -23.88 -1.85
CA ILE A 260 -0.12 -23.05 -0.89
C ILE A 260 -0.67 -23.25 0.52
N ILE A 261 -2.00 -23.32 0.69
CA ILE A 261 -2.61 -23.56 2.01
C ILE A 261 -2.16 -24.90 2.55
N GLU A 262 -2.18 -25.96 1.73
CA GLU A 262 -1.73 -27.30 2.11
C GLU A 262 -0.27 -27.29 2.60
N ASP A 263 0.62 -26.54 1.92
CA ASP A 263 2.04 -26.48 2.27
C ASP A 263 2.33 -25.74 3.59
N ILE A 264 1.41 -24.86 4.04
CA ILE A 264 1.62 -24.04 5.23
C ILE A 264 0.59 -24.26 6.36
N LYS A 265 -0.44 -25.09 6.13
CA LYS A 265 -1.52 -25.32 7.12
C LYS A 265 -1.02 -25.88 8.45
N ASP A 266 0.06 -26.65 8.41
CA ASP A 266 0.67 -27.27 9.59
C ASP A 266 1.66 -26.35 10.34
N PHE A 267 1.80 -25.09 9.90
CA PHE A 267 2.57 -24.13 10.66
C PHE A 267 1.95 -23.92 12.04
N PRO A 268 2.76 -23.78 13.11
CA PRO A 268 2.28 -23.42 14.43
C PRO A 268 1.42 -22.14 14.41
N ASP A 269 0.42 -22.05 15.28
CA ASP A 269 -0.43 -20.86 15.38
C ASP A 269 0.37 -19.56 15.62
N SER A 270 1.47 -19.65 16.37
CA SER A 270 2.40 -18.53 16.59
C SER A 270 3.02 -18.02 15.28
N TYR A 271 3.24 -18.88 14.29
CA TYR A 271 3.73 -18.48 12.95
C TYR A 271 2.60 -17.89 12.11
N LYS A 272 1.42 -18.53 12.12
CA LYS A 272 0.25 -18.05 11.38
C LYS A 272 -0.16 -16.63 11.78
N GLN A 273 0.01 -16.26 13.07
CA GLN A 273 -0.26 -14.92 13.57
C GLN A 273 0.69 -13.85 13.01
N LEU A 274 1.91 -14.25 12.63
CA LEU A 274 2.92 -13.36 12.03
C LEU A 274 2.73 -13.19 10.51
N ILE A 275 1.85 -13.99 9.88
CA ILE A 275 1.58 -13.92 8.45
C ILE A 275 0.36 -13.06 8.17
N LEU A 276 0.53 -12.07 7.30
CA LEU A 276 -0.56 -11.35 6.63
C LEU A 276 -0.67 -11.87 5.19
N VAL A 277 -1.76 -12.57 4.88
CA VAL A 277 -2.03 -13.04 3.50
C VAL A 277 -2.54 -11.88 2.65
N ASP A 278 -1.90 -11.62 1.51
CA ASP A 278 -2.20 -10.54 0.58
C ASP A 278 -2.40 -11.08 -0.85
N LEU A 279 -3.66 -11.37 -1.20
CA LEU A 279 -4.03 -11.92 -2.51
C LEU A 279 -4.09 -10.80 -3.54
N GLN A 280 -3.27 -10.88 -4.59
CA GLN A 280 -3.14 -9.83 -5.60
C GLN A 280 -3.26 -10.40 -7.01
N GLN A 281 -4.18 -9.84 -7.80
CA GLN A 281 -4.27 -10.18 -9.21
C GLN A 281 -3.11 -9.57 -10.00
N VAL A 282 -2.53 -10.34 -10.91
CA VAL A 282 -1.51 -9.85 -11.85
C VAL A 282 -2.16 -8.85 -12.81
N TRP A 283 -1.55 -7.69 -12.99
CA TRP A 283 -2.15 -6.59 -13.80
C TRP A 283 -2.35 -6.94 -15.27
N GLN A 284 -1.54 -7.84 -15.80
CA GLN A 284 -1.62 -8.31 -17.17
C GLN A 284 -2.82 -9.25 -17.39
N ASP A 285 -3.37 -9.84 -16.32
CA ASP A 285 -4.61 -10.62 -16.39
C ASP A 285 -5.83 -9.68 -16.38
N ARG A 286 -6.57 -9.66 -17.51
CA ARG A 286 -7.71 -8.76 -17.71
C ARG A 286 -9.06 -9.32 -17.27
N LYS A 287 -9.13 -10.58 -16.81
CA LYS A 287 -10.36 -11.28 -16.43
C LYS A 287 -10.78 -11.00 -14.98
N GLN A 288 -10.83 -9.72 -14.58
CA GLN A 288 -11.02 -9.33 -13.17
C GLN A 288 -12.38 -9.72 -12.56
N GLN A 289 -13.46 -9.64 -13.32
CA GLN A 289 -14.81 -9.87 -12.77
C GLN A 289 -15.13 -11.34 -12.52
N GLU A 290 -14.55 -12.23 -13.30
CA GLU A 290 -14.79 -13.68 -13.22
C GLU A 290 -14.20 -14.30 -11.95
N ASN A 291 -13.20 -13.67 -11.33
CA ASN A 291 -12.44 -14.22 -10.22
C ASN A 291 -12.94 -13.82 -8.81
N LEU A 292 -13.91 -12.90 -8.72
CA LEU A 292 -14.32 -12.34 -7.42
C LEU A 292 -14.90 -13.38 -6.44
N SER A 293 -15.68 -14.34 -6.93
CA SER A 293 -16.24 -15.41 -6.07
C SER A 293 -15.15 -16.34 -5.60
N ALA A 294 -14.34 -16.84 -6.54
CA ALA A 294 -13.28 -17.79 -6.26
C ALA A 294 -12.22 -17.24 -5.30
N ILE A 295 -11.85 -15.96 -5.45
CA ILE A 295 -10.88 -15.33 -4.53
C ILE A 295 -11.43 -15.14 -3.11
N LYS A 296 -12.76 -14.95 -2.95
CA LYS A 296 -13.41 -14.94 -1.64
C LYS A 296 -13.35 -16.32 -0.99
N GLU A 297 -13.56 -17.37 -1.76
CA GLU A 297 -13.49 -18.76 -1.29
C GLU A 297 -12.07 -19.12 -0.84
N VAL A 298 -11.05 -18.77 -1.65
CA VAL A 298 -9.64 -18.93 -1.28
C VAL A 298 -9.29 -18.13 -0.01
N SER A 299 -9.72 -16.87 0.08
CA SER A 299 -9.53 -16.04 1.26
C SER A 299 -10.16 -16.65 2.51
N HIS A 300 -11.37 -17.24 2.36
CA HIS A 300 -12.06 -17.95 3.43
C HIS A 300 -11.33 -19.23 3.83
N ALA A 301 -10.78 -19.97 2.87
CA ALA A 301 -9.99 -21.17 3.14
C ALA A 301 -8.72 -20.86 3.95
N PHE A 302 -7.99 -19.78 3.63
CA PHE A 302 -6.88 -19.29 4.48
C PHE A 302 -7.36 -19.03 5.91
N TYR A 303 -8.48 -18.32 6.06
CA TYR A 303 -9.03 -18.00 7.39
C TYR A 303 -9.40 -19.25 8.18
N GLN A 304 -10.03 -20.26 7.55
CA GLN A 304 -10.39 -21.53 8.18
C GLN A 304 -9.15 -22.32 8.63
N ASN A 305 -8.04 -22.22 7.91
CA ASN A 305 -6.77 -22.87 8.26
C ASN A 305 -5.91 -22.05 9.26
N GLY A 306 -6.51 -21.07 9.93
CA GLY A 306 -5.87 -20.33 11.03
C GLY A 306 -5.15 -19.06 10.63
N PHE A 307 -5.08 -18.69 9.35
CA PHE A 307 -4.51 -17.42 8.88
C PHE A 307 -5.53 -16.29 9.06
N LYS A 308 -5.60 -15.71 10.26
CA LYS A 308 -6.63 -14.73 10.63
C LYS A 308 -6.40 -13.34 10.00
N ASN A 309 -5.17 -13.05 9.60
CA ASN A 309 -4.80 -11.80 8.99
C ASN A 309 -4.82 -11.95 7.46
N VAL A 310 -5.98 -11.71 6.84
CA VAL A 310 -6.10 -11.59 5.38
C VAL A 310 -6.35 -10.12 5.05
N ARG A 311 -5.56 -9.55 4.15
CA ARG A 311 -5.68 -8.14 3.80
C ARG A 311 -7.05 -7.82 3.24
N ARG A 312 -7.70 -6.83 3.83
CA ARG A 312 -8.97 -6.28 3.36
C ARG A 312 -8.74 -4.93 2.66
N ILE A 313 -9.53 -4.66 1.64
CA ILE A 313 -9.51 -3.35 0.97
C ILE A 313 -10.16 -2.34 1.91
N SER A 314 -9.46 -1.24 2.18
CA SER A 314 -10.06 -0.09 2.86
C SER A 314 -10.84 0.76 1.85
N LEU A 315 -12.07 1.13 2.19
CA LEU A 315 -12.91 1.96 1.33
C LEU A 315 -12.61 3.46 1.44
N ASN A 316 -11.84 3.91 2.44
CA ASN A 316 -11.48 5.33 2.58
C ASN A 316 -10.20 5.65 1.81
N GLY A 317 -10.33 6.03 0.54
CA GLY A 317 -9.22 6.36 -0.34
C GLY A 317 -8.50 7.67 0.01
N VAL A 318 -9.16 8.60 0.72
CA VAL A 318 -8.53 9.86 1.17
C VAL A 318 -7.64 9.61 2.37
N MET A 319 -8.14 8.96 3.42
CA MET A 319 -7.35 8.62 4.61
C MET A 319 -6.22 7.62 4.31
N ASN A 320 -6.44 6.75 3.33
CA ASN A 320 -5.45 5.79 2.84
C ASN A 320 -4.78 6.26 1.55
N SER A 321 -4.58 7.58 1.42
CA SER A 321 -3.90 8.18 0.27
C SER A 321 -2.57 7.49 -0.01
N CYS A 322 -2.32 7.21 -1.30
CA CYS A 322 -1.10 6.55 -1.75
C CYS A 322 0.14 7.28 -1.22
N TYR A 323 1.17 6.52 -0.82
CA TYR A 323 2.44 7.11 -0.41
C TYR A 323 3.03 8.03 -1.49
N GLY A 324 2.82 7.71 -2.78
CA GLY A 324 3.27 8.54 -3.91
C GLY A 324 2.68 9.95 -3.95
N ASP A 325 1.60 10.20 -3.21
CA ASP A 325 0.96 11.52 -3.12
C ASP A 325 1.43 12.33 -1.89
N ARG A 326 2.05 11.68 -0.90
CA ARG A 326 2.46 12.31 0.36
C ARG A 326 3.78 13.05 0.19
N ILE A 327 3.92 14.24 0.77
CA ILE A 327 5.14 15.05 0.66
C ILE A 327 6.33 14.36 1.33
N ASN A 328 6.13 13.73 2.49
CA ASN A 328 7.17 13.05 3.27
C ASN A 328 7.40 11.60 2.81
N THR A 329 7.53 11.40 1.51
CA THR A 329 7.92 10.11 0.93
C THR A 329 8.87 10.32 -0.23
N ALA A 330 9.84 9.42 -0.37
CA ALA A 330 10.76 9.40 -1.50
C ALA A 330 11.21 7.97 -1.77
N ILE A 331 11.46 7.67 -3.04
CA ILE A 331 12.12 6.45 -3.50
C ILE A 331 13.46 6.85 -4.05
N VAL A 332 14.54 6.41 -3.43
CA VAL A 332 15.92 6.66 -3.85
C VAL A 332 16.42 5.44 -4.62
N ASN A 333 16.73 5.64 -5.88
CA ASN A 333 17.31 4.60 -6.72
C ASN A 333 18.83 4.47 -6.51
N TYR A 334 19.43 3.35 -6.93
CA TYR A 334 20.85 3.04 -6.75
C TYR A 334 21.80 4.15 -7.25
N ASN A 335 21.39 4.92 -8.24
CA ASN A 335 22.15 6.02 -8.85
C ASN A 335 21.82 7.42 -8.27
N GLY A 336 20.92 7.50 -7.27
CA GLY A 336 20.50 8.75 -6.66
C GLY A 336 19.31 9.43 -7.34
N ASP A 337 18.73 8.86 -8.40
CA ASP A 337 17.45 9.32 -8.96
C ASP A 337 16.31 9.14 -7.94
N ILE A 338 15.38 10.09 -7.90
CA ILE A 338 14.25 10.10 -6.96
C ILE A 338 12.94 9.92 -7.71
N PHE A 339 12.08 9.07 -7.13
CA PHE A 339 10.76 8.74 -7.64
C PHE A 339 9.70 8.83 -6.55
N LYS A 340 8.43 8.94 -6.94
CA LYS A 340 7.27 8.91 -6.04
C LYS A 340 6.46 7.63 -6.15
N CYS A 341 6.54 6.91 -7.26
CA CYS A 341 5.77 5.70 -7.52
C CYS A 341 6.69 4.50 -7.74
N SER A 342 6.48 3.40 -6.98
CA SER A 342 7.20 2.14 -7.19
C SER A 342 6.48 1.18 -8.14
N ALA A 343 5.33 1.55 -8.67
CA ALA A 343 4.53 0.70 -9.55
C ALA A 343 4.80 0.97 -11.05
N ARG A 344 6.00 1.44 -11.36
CA ARG A 344 6.52 1.64 -12.72
C ARG A 344 8.00 1.26 -12.76
N ASP A 345 8.59 1.27 -13.96
CA ASP A 345 10.03 1.16 -14.08
C ASP A 345 10.73 2.40 -13.49
N PHE A 346 11.97 2.23 -13.07
CA PHE A 346 12.80 3.30 -12.50
C PHE A 346 13.74 3.89 -13.56
N SER A 347 13.18 4.21 -14.74
CA SER A 347 13.90 4.89 -15.80
C SER A 347 14.24 6.33 -15.40
N SER A 348 15.48 6.77 -15.59
CA SER A 348 15.89 8.16 -15.30
C SER A 348 15.07 9.21 -16.05
N LYS A 349 14.40 8.83 -17.14
CA LYS A 349 13.48 9.71 -17.88
C LYS A 349 12.19 10.03 -17.12
N SER A 350 11.77 9.13 -16.21
CA SER A 350 10.54 9.26 -15.40
C SER A 350 10.83 9.64 -13.95
N ARG A 351 12.08 10.03 -13.64
CA ARG A 351 12.41 10.51 -12.30
C ARG A 351 11.67 11.81 -12.00
N GLU A 352 11.43 12.06 -10.74
CA GLU A 352 10.76 13.26 -10.25
C GLU A 352 11.70 14.16 -9.43
N GLY A 353 12.94 13.75 -9.30
CA GLY A 353 14.00 14.47 -8.62
C GLY A 353 15.31 13.69 -8.59
N TYR A 354 16.27 14.20 -7.85
CA TYR A 354 17.55 13.53 -7.61
C TYR A 354 18.11 13.91 -6.25
N LEU A 355 18.99 13.06 -5.72
CA LEU A 355 19.70 13.28 -4.47
C LEU A 355 21.03 13.99 -4.77
N ASN A 356 21.17 15.23 -4.30
CA ASN A 356 22.39 16.01 -4.52
C ASN A 356 23.55 15.56 -3.61
N GLU A 357 24.73 16.11 -3.80
CA GLU A 357 25.94 15.79 -3.02
C GLU A 357 25.83 16.10 -1.52
N LYS A 358 24.91 16.99 -1.15
CA LYS A 358 24.65 17.37 0.25
C LYS A 358 23.57 16.51 0.91
N GLY A 359 23.03 15.51 0.20
CA GLY A 359 21.93 14.68 0.68
C GLY A 359 20.57 15.39 0.68
N ASP A 360 20.38 16.44 -0.12
CA ASP A 360 19.08 17.09 -0.31
C ASP A 360 18.36 16.45 -1.50
N ILE A 361 17.05 16.25 -1.37
CA ILE A 361 16.20 15.88 -2.50
C ILE A 361 15.92 17.15 -3.31
N ILE A 362 16.39 17.20 -4.55
CA ILE A 362 16.06 18.25 -5.50
C ILE A 362 14.91 17.74 -6.37
N TRP A 363 13.73 18.27 -6.13
CA TRP A 363 12.53 17.91 -6.88
C TRP A 363 12.49 18.65 -8.22
N GLU A 364 12.11 17.93 -9.28
CA GLU A 364 11.90 18.47 -10.62
C GLU A 364 10.44 18.93 -10.83
N GLU A 365 10.16 19.57 -11.96
CA GLU A 365 8.84 20.10 -12.29
C GLU A 365 7.75 19.02 -12.30
N SER A 366 8.09 17.81 -12.75
CA SER A 366 7.21 16.63 -12.74
C SER A 366 6.62 16.32 -11.37
N TYR A 367 7.37 16.53 -10.30
CA TYR A 367 6.87 16.37 -8.92
C TYR A 367 5.83 17.44 -8.57
N GLN A 368 6.08 18.70 -8.90
CA GLN A 368 5.12 19.79 -8.64
C GLN A 368 3.83 19.54 -9.42
N HIS A 369 3.98 19.06 -10.66
CA HIS A 369 2.84 18.69 -11.48
C HIS A 369 2.03 17.56 -10.83
N ARG A 370 2.67 16.49 -10.36
CA ARG A 370 1.98 15.39 -9.61
C ARG A 370 1.13 15.92 -8.46
N LEU A 371 1.66 16.83 -7.64
CA LEU A 371 0.93 17.38 -6.48
C LEU A 371 -0.32 18.15 -6.88
N SER A 372 -0.37 18.68 -8.09
CA SER A 372 -1.50 19.48 -8.59
C SER A 372 -2.64 18.64 -9.19
N LEU A 373 -2.45 17.34 -9.44
CA LEU A 373 -3.39 16.54 -10.25
C LEU A 373 -4.64 16.09 -9.53
N LYS A 374 -4.54 15.77 -8.24
CA LYS A 374 -5.67 15.20 -7.48
C LYS A 374 -6.81 16.19 -7.33
N PHE A 375 -8.04 15.70 -7.51
CA PHE A 375 -9.29 16.48 -7.40
C PHE A 375 -9.40 17.69 -8.35
N LYS A 376 -8.47 17.86 -9.29
CA LYS A 376 -8.48 18.96 -10.29
C LYS A 376 -9.70 18.87 -11.23
N ASN A 377 -10.16 17.67 -11.50
CA ASN A 377 -11.33 17.46 -12.37
C ASN A 377 -12.61 17.96 -11.69
N LYS A 378 -13.39 18.78 -12.40
CA LYS A 378 -14.70 19.29 -11.95
C LYS A 378 -15.66 18.15 -11.54
N SER A 379 -15.57 17.00 -12.19
CA SER A 379 -16.37 15.82 -11.82
C SER A 379 -16.10 15.34 -10.38
N CYS A 380 -14.91 15.55 -9.83
CA CYS A 380 -14.59 15.18 -8.46
C CYS A 380 -15.38 16.02 -7.43
N GLN A 381 -15.75 17.25 -7.79
CA GLN A 381 -16.44 18.18 -6.89
C GLN A 381 -17.92 17.79 -6.64
N VAL A 382 -18.49 16.96 -7.50
CA VAL A 382 -19.88 16.47 -7.38
C VAL A 382 -19.95 14.93 -7.24
N CYS A 383 -18.79 14.28 -7.11
CA CYS A 383 -18.70 12.84 -7.13
C CYS A 383 -19.03 12.25 -5.75
N ARG A 384 -20.12 11.48 -5.65
CA ARG A 384 -20.53 10.82 -4.39
C ARG A 384 -19.54 9.79 -3.84
N ILE A 385 -18.62 9.27 -4.68
CA ILE A 385 -17.60 8.30 -4.28
C ILE A 385 -16.20 8.92 -4.17
N ALA A 386 -16.08 10.25 -4.23
CA ALA A 386 -14.77 10.93 -4.11
C ALA A 386 -14.00 10.55 -2.83
N PRO A 387 -14.66 10.38 -1.65
CA PRO A 387 -13.95 9.91 -0.44
C PRO A 387 -13.34 8.51 -0.57
N ILE A 388 -14.01 7.59 -1.28
CA ILE A 388 -13.50 6.24 -1.55
C ILE A 388 -12.37 6.28 -2.60
N CYS A 389 -12.58 7.06 -3.67
CA CYS A 389 -11.64 7.16 -4.79
C CYS A 389 -10.35 7.89 -4.40
N GLY A 390 -10.43 8.87 -3.48
CA GLY A 390 -9.28 9.69 -3.08
C GLY A 390 -8.70 10.56 -4.22
N GLY A 391 -9.51 10.91 -5.24
CA GLY A 391 -9.05 11.69 -6.40
C GLY A 391 -8.34 10.89 -7.50
N GLY A 392 -8.30 9.57 -7.39
CA GLY A 392 -7.65 8.67 -8.34
C GLY A 392 -6.14 8.48 -8.12
N CYS A 393 -5.51 7.77 -9.03
CA CYS A 393 -4.07 7.51 -9.00
C CYS A 393 -3.31 8.66 -9.69
N SER A 394 -2.46 9.39 -8.96
CA SER A 394 -1.68 10.50 -9.52
C SER A 394 -0.73 10.05 -10.63
N GLN A 395 -0.15 8.85 -10.52
CA GLN A 395 0.68 8.28 -11.57
C GLN A 395 -0.09 8.07 -12.89
N SER A 396 -1.29 7.50 -12.79
CA SER A 396 -2.14 7.30 -13.98
C SER A 396 -2.67 8.62 -14.55
N LEU A 397 -2.79 9.65 -13.75
CA LEU A 397 -3.15 10.99 -14.23
C LEU A 397 -1.99 11.63 -15.00
N LEU A 398 -0.77 11.57 -14.47
CA LEU A 398 0.45 12.02 -15.16
C LEU A 398 0.65 11.36 -16.54
N GLU A 399 0.31 10.08 -16.65
CA GLU A 399 0.50 9.31 -17.89
C GLU A 399 -0.56 9.59 -18.97
N ARG A 400 -1.64 10.31 -18.62
CA ARG A 400 -2.74 10.63 -19.55
C ARG A 400 -2.66 12.04 -20.11
N GLU A 401 -1.87 12.92 -19.51
CA GLU A 401 -1.57 14.26 -19.98
C GLU A 401 -0.36 14.26 -20.93
#